data_e7261cf720c8c5d3b0bb56fc34b9d5bd
#
_entry.id   e7261cf720c8c5d3b0bb56fc34b9d5bd
#
_cell.length_a   1.000
_cell.length_b   1.000
_cell.length_c   1.000
_cell.angle_alpha   90.00
_cell.angle_beta   90.00
_cell.angle_gamma   90.00
#
_symmetry.space_group_name_H-M   'P 1'
#
loop_
_entity.id
_entity.type
_entity.pdbx_description
1 polymer ?
#
loop_
_entity_poly.entity_id
_entity_poly.type
_entity_poly.pdbx_seq_one_letter_code
_entity_poly.pdbx_strand_id
1 'polypeptide(L)'
;MVDLTDEDDDIINGKDIDSPPAEDYLVTAGELEGDDQEDVGLEDDGEPPAWYSSQQRVEELRSKHRRHDKDTGSPEYQVAGMTERIAYLTKHLQQHPKDFSTRRGLVALVNKRRRLLNYLARENEDAYVALVASLGIRHRAPGRVENKDEKYGRFPGQKAVKKHLVKK
;
A
#
# COMPACT_ATOMS: atom_id res chain seq x y z
N MET A 1 13.38 2.35 58.85
CA MET A 1 11.94 2.26 58.94
C MET A 1 11.42 3.58 58.41
N VAL A 2 11.09 3.65 57.15
CA VAL A 2 10.41 4.75 56.53
C VAL A 2 9.22 4.15 55.80
N ASP A 3 8.05 4.54 56.33
CA ASP A 3 6.76 4.14 55.78
C ASP A 3 6.60 4.76 54.41
N LEU A 4 6.45 3.93 53.41
CA LEU A 4 5.98 4.28 52.09
C LEU A 4 4.43 4.17 52.15
N THR A 5 3.78 5.28 52.38
CA THR A 5 2.34 5.39 52.22
C THR A 5 1.99 5.49 50.76
N ASP A 6 1.23 4.52 50.31
CA ASP A 6 0.51 4.46 49.04
C ASP A 6 -0.53 5.59 49.01
N GLU A 7 -0.32 6.61 48.19
CA GLU A 7 -1.35 7.57 47.79
C GLU A 7 -1.05 8.07 46.40
N ASP A 8 -1.48 7.39 45.35
CA ASP A 8 -1.69 7.98 44.03
C ASP A 8 -2.61 7.06 43.17
N ASP A 9 -3.77 6.66 43.72
CA ASP A 9 -4.90 6.19 42.96
C ASP A 9 -5.89 7.31 42.69
N ASP A 10 -5.47 8.33 41.93
CA ASP A 10 -6.40 9.25 41.31
C ASP A 10 -7.01 8.62 40.06
N ILE A 11 -8.03 7.80 40.34
CA ILE A 11 -9.05 7.39 39.38
C ILE A 11 -9.58 8.64 38.71
N ILE A 12 -9.26 8.79 37.42
CA ILE A 12 -9.85 9.80 36.54
C ILE A 12 -11.34 9.42 36.39
N ASN A 13 -12.10 9.94 37.32
CA ASN A 13 -13.54 9.86 37.32
C ASN A 13 -14.05 10.62 36.09
N GLY A 14 -14.76 9.92 35.19
CA GLY A 14 -15.32 10.46 33.96
C GLY A 14 -16.15 11.72 34.25
N LYS A 15 -15.58 12.85 33.90
CA LYS A 15 -16.36 14.06 33.69
C LYS A 15 -17.11 13.86 32.38
N ASP A 16 -18.40 13.79 32.52
CA ASP A 16 -19.37 13.86 31.45
C ASP A 16 -18.97 14.95 30.47
N ILE A 17 -18.52 14.55 29.28
CA ILE A 17 -18.37 15.45 28.17
C ILE A 17 -19.79 15.84 27.82
N ASP A 18 -20.16 17.04 28.22
CA ASP A 18 -21.42 17.69 27.91
C ASP A 18 -21.55 17.74 26.38
N SER A 19 -22.15 16.68 25.84
CA SER A 19 -22.50 16.61 24.42
C SER A 19 -23.66 17.60 24.24
N PRO A 20 -23.53 18.56 23.34
CA PRO A 20 -24.62 19.49 23.06
C PRO A 20 -25.85 18.70 22.64
N PRO A 21 -27.05 19.10 23.09
CA PRO A 21 -28.27 18.39 22.79
C PRO A 21 -28.47 18.28 21.28
N ALA A 22 -28.88 17.09 20.83
CA ALA A 22 -29.04 16.72 19.42
C ALA A 22 -30.18 17.50 18.70
N GLU A 23 -30.73 18.51 19.32
CA GLU A 23 -31.88 19.24 18.81
C GLU A 23 -31.52 20.46 17.91
N ASP A 24 -30.27 20.91 17.91
CA ASP A 24 -29.86 22.08 17.12
C ASP A 24 -29.42 21.75 15.68
N TYR A 25 -29.48 20.50 15.25
CA TYR A 25 -29.15 20.09 13.87
C TYR A 25 -30.35 19.85 12.97
N LEU A 26 -31.55 20.19 13.45
CA LEU A 26 -32.73 20.25 12.56
C LEU A 26 -32.64 21.51 11.68
N VAL A 27 -31.74 21.47 10.70
CA VAL A 27 -31.84 22.35 9.55
C VAL A 27 -33.15 22.00 8.86
N THR A 28 -34.13 22.89 9.01
CA THR A 28 -35.42 22.75 8.38
C THR A 28 -35.24 22.59 6.88
N ALA A 29 -35.80 21.54 6.30
CA ALA A 29 -35.74 21.18 4.87
C ALA A 29 -36.46 22.20 3.95
N GLY A 30 -36.39 23.49 4.26
CA GLY A 30 -37.14 24.54 3.60
C GLY A 30 -36.36 25.70 3.00
N GLU A 31 -35.04 25.78 3.21
CA GLU A 31 -34.24 26.96 2.80
C GLU A 31 -33.05 26.65 1.88
N LEU A 32 -33.16 25.61 1.04
CA LEU A 32 -32.21 25.37 -0.05
C LEU A 32 -32.91 25.60 -1.43
N GLU A 33 -33.77 26.61 -1.48
CA GLU A 33 -34.22 27.15 -2.78
C GLU A 33 -33.23 28.24 -3.20
N GLY A 34 -32.37 27.93 -4.15
CA GLY A 34 -31.56 28.91 -4.85
C GLY A 34 -30.07 28.62 -4.89
N ASP A 35 -29.66 27.43 -5.27
CA ASP A 35 -28.41 27.25 -5.99
C ASP A 35 -28.77 26.99 -7.44
N ASP A 36 -28.75 28.05 -8.25
CA ASP A 36 -28.72 27.98 -9.69
C ASP A 36 -27.48 27.17 -10.06
N GLN A 37 -27.61 25.84 -10.03
CA GLN A 37 -26.69 24.96 -10.71
C GLN A 37 -26.73 25.35 -12.16
N GLU A 38 -25.83 26.25 -12.53
CA GLU A 38 -25.42 26.37 -13.92
C GLU A 38 -25.09 24.93 -14.33
N ASP A 39 -26.00 24.33 -15.07
CA ASP A 39 -25.80 23.10 -15.82
C ASP A 39 -24.60 23.37 -16.74
N VAL A 40 -23.41 23.21 -16.19
CA VAL A 40 -22.19 23.15 -16.97
C VAL A 40 -22.40 21.92 -17.80
N GLY A 41 -22.90 22.11 -19.00
CA GLY A 41 -23.11 21.07 -20.00
C GLY A 41 -21.81 20.27 -20.11
N LEU A 42 -21.71 19.24 -19.28
CA LEU A 42 -20.76 18.16 -19.47
C LEU A 42 -21.24 17.50 -20.75
N GLU A 43 -20.65 17.91 -21.87
CA GLU A 43 -20.73 17.14 -23.07
C GLU A 43 -20.31 15.75 -22.69
N ASP A 44 -21.30 14.86 -22.56
CA ASP A 44 -21.07 13.44 -22.26
C ASP A 44 -20.47 12.85 -23.54
N ASP A 45 -19.16 12.92 -23.66
CA ASP A 45 -18.39 12.37 -24.78
C ASP A 45 -18.50 10.82 -24.82
N GLY A 46 -19.39 10.24 -24.02
CA GLY A 46 -19.64 8.80 -23.96
C GLY A 46 -18.46 7.99 -23.43
N GLU A 47 -17.34 8.64 -23.10
CA GLU A 47 -16.19 7.96 -22.48
C GLU A 47 -16.35 7.89 -20.95
N PRO A 48 -16.23 6.70 -20.38
CA PRO A 48 -16.33 6.56 -18.94
C PRO A 48 -15.17 7.31 -18.25
N PRO A 49 -15.41 7.92 -17.08
CA PRO A 49 -14.39 8.67 -16.38
C PRO A 49 -13.13 7.84 -16.14
N ALA A 50 -11.97 8.47 -16.19
CA ALA A 50 -10.66 7.81 -16.13
C ALA A 50 -10.46 6.89 -14.91
N TRP A 51 -11.08 7.21 -13.78
CA TRP A 51 -11.05 6.35 -12.61
C TRP A 51 -11.80 5.04 -12.81
N TYR A 52 -12.94 5.08 -13.51
CA TYR A 52 -13.77 3.92 -13.81
C TYR A 52 -13.06 2.97 -14.78
N SER A 53 -12.53 3.50 -15.88
CA SER A 53 -11.75 2.72 -16.85
C SER A 53 -10.49 2.09 -16.20
N SER A 54 -9.84 2.81 -15.28
CA SER A 54 -8.72 2.26 -14.49
C SER A 54 -9.19 1.11 -13.58
N GLN A 55 -10.35 1.24 -12.94
CA GLN A 55 -10.90 0.19 -12.09
C GLN A 55 -11.24 -1.08 -12.88
N GLN A 56 -11.80 -0.95 -14.07
CA GLN A 56 -12.05 -2.08 -14.97
C GLN A 56 -10.73 -2.80 -15.33
N ARG A 57 -9.70 -2.06 -15.74
CA ARG A 57 -8.38 -2.64 -16.04
C ARG A 57 -7.73 -3.33 -14.82
N VAL A 58 -7.92 -2.78 -13.63
CA VAL A 58 -7.48 -3.44 -12.39
C VAL A 58 -8.15 -4.80 -12.22
N GLU A 59 -9.47 -4.88 -12.46
CA GLU A 59 -10.20 -6.14 -12.29
C GLU A 59 -9.86 -7.16 -13.40
N GLU A 60 -9.67 -6.71 -14.62
CA GLU A 60 -9.21 -7.56 -15.72
C GLU A 60 -7.82 -8.15 -15.45
N LEU A 61 -6.86 -7.34 -14.97
CA LEU A 61 -5.54 -7.84 -14.62
C LEU A 61 -5.57 -8.79 -13.44
N ARG A 62 -6.41 -8.51 -12.44
CA ARG A 62 -6.61 -9.40 -11.29
C ARG A 62 -7.21 -10.71 -11.70
N SER A 63 -8.21 -10.73 -12.58
CA SER A 63 -8.85 -11.95 -13.06
C SER A 63 -7.89 -12.85 -13.85
N LYS A 64 -6.97 -12.25 -14.61
CA LYS A 64 -5.91 -12.98 -15.35
C LYS A 64 -4.89 -13.67 -14.45
N HIS A 65 -4.67 -13.11 -13.25
CA HIS A 65 -3.63 -13.58 -12.30
C HIS A 65 -4.22 -14.24 -11.06
N ARG A 66 -5.50 -14.62 -11.07
CA ARG A 66 -6.12 -15.45 -10.03
C ARG A 66 -5.62 -16.88 -10.11
N ARG A 67 -5.37 -17.49 -8.96
CA ARG A 67 -5.11 -18.93 -8.84
C ARG A 67 -6.39 -19.76 -8.87
N HIS A 68 -7.50 -19.19 -8.36
CA HIS A 68 -8.85 -19.77 -8.33
C HIS A 68 -9.90 -18.65 -8.20
N ASP A 69 -11.17 -18.94 -8.46
CA ASP A 69 -12.27 -17.95 -8.54
C ASP A 69 -12.45 -17.07 -7.29
N LYS A 70 -12.17 -17.62 -6.12
CA LYS A 70 -12.27 -16.90 -4.84
C LYS A 70 -10.95 -16.30 -4.37
N ASP A 71 -9.91 -16.35 -5.20
CA ASP A 71 -8.60 -15.82 -4.84
C ASP A 71 -8.59 -14.29 -4.83
N THR A 72 -8.31 -13.71 -3.67
CA THR A 72 -8.12 -12.28 -3.47
C THR A 72 -6.82 -11.98 -2.73
N GLY A 73 -6.14 -13.02 -2.25
CA GLY A 73 -5.02 -12.95 -1.32
C GLY A 73 -3.66 -13.27 -1.91
N SER A 74 -3.60 -13.95 -3.06
CA SER A 74 -2.33 -14.35 -3.66
C SER A 74 -1.45 -13.13 -4.00
N PRO A 75 -0.14 -13.27 -3.89
CA PRO A 75 0.78 -12.19 -4.25
C PRO A 75 0.63 -11.79 -5.72
N GLU A 76 0.36 -12.72 -6.62
CA GLU A 76 0.15 -12.47 -8.03
C GLU A 76 -1.06 -11.57 -8.28
N TYR A 77 -2.20 -11.90 -7.69
CA TYR A 77 -3.42 -11.12 -7.76
C TYR A 77 -3.22 -9.68 -7.22
N GLN A 78 -2.55 -9.57 -6.07
CA GLN A 78 -2.29 -8.26 -5.46
C GLN A 78 -1.31 -7.42 -6.29
N VAL A 79 -0.24 -8.02 -6.81
CA VAL A 79 0.76 -7.33 -7.65
C VAL A 79 0.14 -6.84 -8.94
N ALA A 80 -0.71 -7.66 -9.60
CA ALA A 80 -1.43 -7.28 -10.81
C ALA A 80 -2.28 -6.03 -10.59
N GLY A 81 -3.13 -6.02 -9.56
CA GLY A 81 -3.97 -4.87 -9.26
C GLY A 81 -3.19 -3.60 -8.84
N MET A 82 -2.07 -3.77 -8.09
CA MET A 82 -1.23 -2.63 -7.74
C MET A 82 -0.50 -2.03 -8.94
N THR A 83 -0.18 -2.83 -9.96
CA THR A 83 0.55 -2.35 -11.14
C THR A 83 -0.27 -1.35 -11.91
N GLU A 84 -1.53 -1.65 -12.20
CA GLU A 84 -2.43 -0.70 -12.89
C GLU A 84 -2.71 0.53 -12.02
N ARG A 85 -2.96 0.34 -10.73
CA ARG A 85 -3.18 1.48 -9.83
C ARG A 85 -1.98 2.42 -9.75
N ILE A 86 -0.76 1.89 -9.78
CA ILE A 86 0.47 2.69 -9.85
C ILE A 86 0.53 3.47 -11.16
N ALA A 87 0.18 2.86 -12.30
CA ALA A 87 0.14 3.53 -13.60
C ALA A 87 -0.86 4.69 -13.60
N TYR A 88 -2.07 4.46 -13.10
CA TYR A 88 -3.10 5.49 -12.95
C TYR A 88 -2.63 6.67 -12.07
N LEU A 89 -2.12 6.40 -10.87
CA LEU A 89 -1.66 7.44 -9.97
C LEU A 89 -0.42 8.19 -10.51
N THR A 90 0.42 7.52 -11.28
CA THR A 90 1.56 8.16 -11.96
C THR A 90 1.07 9.19 -12.98
N LYS A 91 0.08 8.82 -13.80
CA LYS A 91 -0.56 9.74 -14.75
C LYS A 91 -1.23 10.93 -14.04
N HIS A 92 -1.95 10.65 -12.95
CA HIS A 92 -2.57 11.70 -12.12
C HIS A 92 -1.52 12.71 -11.58
N LEU A 93 -0.39 12.22 -11.05
CA LEU A 93 0.65 13.08 -10.51
C LEU A 93 1.44 13.87 -11.58
N GLN A 94 1.42 13.44 -12.83
CA GLN A 94 1.94 14.24 -13.95
C GLN A 94 1.08 15.47 -14.19
N GLN A 95 -0.24 15.33 -14.05
CA GLN A 95 -1.20 16.42 -14.19
C GLN A 95 -1.27 17.31 -12.93
N HIS A 96 -1.12 16.69 -11.75
CA HIS A 96 -1.24 17.34 -10.45
C HIS A 96 0.04 17.19 -9.59
N PRO A 97 1.15 17.85 -9.94
CA PRO A 97 2.46 17.64 -9.28
C PRO A 97 2.50 18.09 -7.82
N LYS A 98 1.56 18.94 -7.39
CA LYS A 98 1.46 19.44 -6.00
C LYS A 98 0.63 18.55 -5.07
N ASP A 99 0.08 17.43 -5.57
CA ASP A 99 -0.67 16.49 -4.73
C ASP A 99 0.27 15.59 -3.93
N PHE A 100 0.66 16.07 -2.77
CA PHE A 100 1.55 15.35 -1.85
C PHE A 100 0.88 14.16 -1.17
N SER A 101 -0.44 14.18 -1.04
CA SER A 101 -1.21 13.07 -0.46
C SER A 101 -1.13 11.83 -1.35
N THR A 102 -1.50 11.99 -2.62
CA THR A 102 -1.42 10.93 -3.62
C THR A 102 0.01 10.46 -3.84
N ARG A 103 1.00 11.37 -3.81
CA ARG A 103 2.42 11.00 -3.92
C ARG A 103 2.85 10.04 -2.81
N ARG A 104 2.47 10.30 -1.56
CA ARG A 104 2.75 9.39 -0.43
C ARG A 104 2.09 8.03 -0.63
N GLY A 105 0.83 8.02 -1.08
CA GLY A 105 0.10 6.79 -1.41
C GLY A 105 0.78 5.98 -2.53
N LEU A 106 1.22 6.63 -3.59
CA LEU A 106 1.95 5.99 -4.69
C LEU A 106 3.24 5.31 -4.21
N VAL A 107 4.06 6.01 -3.42
CA VAL A 107 5.30 5.44 -2.86
C VAL A 107 5.00 4.23 -1.98
N ALA A 108 3.95 4.28 -1.16
CA ALA A 108 3.53 3.15 -0.34
C ALA A 108 3.13 1.92 -1.19
N LEU A 109 2.38 2.12 -2.29
CA LEU A 109 2.00 1.05 -3.23
C LEU A 109 3.22 0.44 -3.94
N VAL A 110 4.16 1.25 -4.41
CA VAL A 110 5.40 0.78 -5.04
C VAL A 110 6.21 -0.07 -4.07
N ASN A 111 6.35 0.38 -2.81
CA ASN A 111 7.05 -0.37 -1.78
C ASN A 111 6.32 -1.67 -1.41
N LYS A 112 4.97 -1.67 -1.36
CA LYS A 112 4.19 -2.88 -1.12
C LYS A 112 4.37 -3.88 -2.26
N ARG A 113 4.27 -3.43 -3.53
CA ARG A 113 4.52 -4.27 -4.71
C ARG A 113 5.91 -4.90 -4.68
N ARG A 114 6.95 -4.11 -4.39
CA ARG A 114 8.33 -4.62 -4.27
C ARG A 114 8.46 -5.71 -3.21
N ARG A 115 7.82 -5.53 -2.04
CA ARG A 115 7.85 -6.54 -0.96
C ARG A 115 7.20 -7.85 -1.40
N LEU A 116 6.05 -7.79 -2.09
CA LEU A 116 5.36 -8.98 -2.59
C LEU A 116 6.13 -9.68 -3.70
N LEU A 117 6.77 -8.94 -4.61
CA LEU A 117 7.63 -9.53 -5.63
C LEU A 117 8.86 -10.22 -5.03
N ASN A 118 9.49 -9.61 -4.00
CA ASN A 118 10.60 -10.24 -3.28
C ASN A 118 10.15 -11.50 -2.51
N TYR A 119 8.94 -11.51 -1.98
CA TYR A 119 8.36 -12.68 -1.34
C TYR A 119 8.13 -13.79 -2.36
N LEU A 120 7.47 -13.49 -3.47
CA LEU A 120 7.18 -14.45 -4.53
C LEU A 120 8.46 -15.06 -5.12
N ALA A 121 9.50 -14.25 -5.34
CA ALA A 121 10.79 -14.74 -5.84
C ALA A 121 11.48 -15.73 -4.90
N ARG A 122 11.18 -15.69 -3.60
CA ARG A 122 11.74 -16.64 -2.61
C ARG A 122 10.92 -17.93 -2.51
N GLU A 123 9.60 -17.82 -2.66
CA GLU A 123 8.66 -18.93 -2.54
C GLU A 123 8.57 -19.74 -3.85
N ASN A 124 8.45 -19.02 -4.96
CA ASN A 124 8.28 -19.63 -6.28
C ASN A 124 8.90 -18.73 -7.36
N GLU A 125 10.11 -19.08 -7.78
CA GLU A 125 10.87 -18.33 -8.78
C GLU A 125 10.21 -18.37 -10.17
N ASP A 126 9.63 -19.49 -10.56
CA ASP A 126 8.96 -19.65 -11.87
C ASP A 126 7.73 -18.73 -11.96
N ALA A 127 6.91 -18.71 -10.92
CA ALA A 127 5.74 -17.82 -10.85
C ALA A 127 6.16 -16.35 -10.83
N TYR A 128 7.25 -16.02 -10.16
CA TYR A 128 7.80 -14.65 -10.16
C TYR A 128 8.24 -14.22 -11.56
N VAL A 129 9.01 -15.07 -12.28
CA VAL A 129 9.49 -14.75 -13.63
C VAL A 129 8.32 -14.58 -14.59
N ALA A 130 7.35 -15.50 -14.56
CA ALA A 130 6.15 -15.44 -15.38
C ALA A 130 5.34 -14.15 -15.12
N LEU A 131 5.15 -13.79 -13.85
CA LEU A 131 4.41 -12.59 -13.45
C LEU A 131 5.11 -11.31 -13.90
N VAL A 132 6.41 -11.21 -13.69
CA VAL A 132 7.21 -10.01 -14.09
C VAL A 132 7.18 -9.84 -15.60
N ALA A 133 7.30 -10.95 -16.36
CA ALA A 133 7.22 -10.93 -17.82
C ALA A 133 5.83 -10.52 -18.32
N SER A 134 4.75 -11.09 -17.76
CA SER A 134 3.37 -10.80 -18.17
C SER A 134 2.94 -9.36 -17.89
N LEU A 135 3.40 -8.77 -16.78
CA LEU A 135 3.09 -7.39 -16.40
C LEU A 135 4.09 -6.36 -16.92
N GLY A 136 5.18 -6.77 -17.58
CA GLY A 136 6.22 -5.88 -18.08
C GLY A 136 6.92 -5.08 -16.98
N ILE A 137 7.02 -5.65 -15.77
CA ILE A 137 7.58 -4.95 -14.62
C ILE A 137 9.11 -5.02 -14.64
N ARG A 138 9.77 -3.88 -14.53
CA ARG A 138 11.22 -3.85 -14.33
C ARG A 138 11.56 -4.07 -12.86
N HIS A 139 11.74 -5.32 -12.46
CA HIS A 139 12.11 -5.70 -11.10
C HIS A 139 13.22 -6.74 -11.11
N ARG A 140 14.19 -6.57 -10.20
CA ARG A 140 15.24 -7.55 -9.94
C ARG A 140 15.12 -8.00 -8.50
N ALA A 141 14.85 -9.28 -8.30
CA ALA A 141 14.82 -9.86 -6.96
C ALA A 141 16.22 -9.76 -6.32
N PRO A 142 16.30 -9.50 -5.00
CA PRO A 142 17.55 -9.61 -4.30
C PRO A 142 18.06 -11.04 -4.41
N GLY A 143 19.33 -11.23 -4.74
CA GLY A 143 19.95 -12.55 -4.82
C GLY A 143 19.73 -13.33 -3.53
N ARG A 144 19.45 -14.63 -3.65
CA ARG A 144 19.32 -15.54 -2.50
C ARG A 144 20.68 -15.66 -1.84
N VAL A 145 20.79 -15.23 -0.58
CA VAL A 145 21.98 -15.45 0.20
C VAL A 145 21.87 -16.85 0.82
N GLU A 146 22.50 -17.83 0.22
CA GLU A 146 22.40 -19.23 0.63
C GLU A 146 23.12 -19.50 1.96
N ASN A 147 24.25 -18.84 2.17
CA ASN A 147 25.08 -19.06 3.34
C ASN A 147 25.49 -17.76 4.04
N LYS A 148 25.73 -17.87 5.35
CA LYS A 148 26.26 -16.77 6.16
C LYS A 148 27.59 -16.25 5.62
N ASP A 149 28.41 -17.13 5.06
CA ASP A 149 29.71 -16.80 4.47
C ASP A 149 29.56 -15.98 3.18
N GLU A 150 28.52 -16.21 2.39
CA GLU A 150 28.23 -15.43 1.20
C GLU A 150 27.74 -14.01 1.54
N LYS A 151 26.92 -13.89 2.60
CA LYS A 151 26.51 -12.59 3.13
C LYS A 151 27.72 -11.73 3.57
N TYR A 152 28.73 -12.36 4.14
CA TYR A 152 29.94 -11.69 4.61
C TYR A 152 31.09 -11.74 3.58
N GLY A 153 30.90 -12.38 2.43
CA GLY A 153 31.88 -12.46 1.34
C GLY A 153 32.27 -11.09 0.77
N ARG A 154 31.47 -10.07 1.05
CA ARG A 154 31.75 -8.66 0.71
C ARG A 154 32.91 -8.09 1.55
N PHE A 155 33.29 -8.77 2.63
CA PHE A 155 34.42 -8.42 3.50
C PHE A 155 35.45 -9.55 3.53
N PRO A 156 36.27 -9.72 2.48
CA PRO A 156 37.21 -10.84 2.35
C PRO A 156 38.23 -10.94 3.51
N GLY A 157 38.57 -9.83 4.16
CA GLY A 157 39.46 -9.79 5.32
C GLY A 157 38.90 -10.49 6.57
N GLN A 158 37.59 -10.56 6.74
CA GLN A 158 36.98 -11.26 7.90
C GLN A 158 36.94 -12.78 7.73
N LYS A 159 36.97 -13.31 6.49
CA LYS A 159 37.06 -14.76 6.24
C LYS A 159 38.42 -15.33 6.61
N ALA A 160 39.49 -14.57 6.42
CA ALA A 160 40.85 -15.00 6.76
C ALA A 160 41.07 -15.16 8.27
N VAL A 161 40.48 -14.27 9.08
CA VAL A 161 40.61 -14.30 10.54
C VAL A 161 39.93 -15.52 11.16
N LYS A 162 38.78 -15.96 10.64
CA LYS A 162 38.04 -17.10 11.17
C LYS A 162 38.68 -18.46 10.85
N LYS A 163 39.35 -18.60 9.71
CA LYS A 163 40.06 -19.86 9.39
C LYS A 163 41.26 -20.15 10.33
N HIS A 164 41.86 -19.09 10.90
CA HIS A 164 42.95 -19.24 11.83
C HIS A 164 42.51 -19.64 13.26
N LEU A 165 41.27 -19.34 13.65
CA LEU A 165 40.73 -19.66 14.98
C LEU A 165 40.15 -21.08 15.13
N VAL A 166 39.95 -21.79 14.02
CA VAL A 166 39.37 -23.15 14.02
C VAL A 166 40.46 -24.26 13.98
N LYS A 167 41.75 -23.90 13.93
CA LYS A 167 42.89 -24.84 13.91
C LYS A 167 43.73 -24.81 15.20
N LYS A 168 43.07 -24.70 16.35
CA LYS A 168 43.74 -25.05 17.64
C LYS A 168 42.82 -25.89 18.48
#